data_b5e16ed5fbbdf17ab8bcb653cd60a9a9
#
_entry.id   b5e16ed5fbbdf17ab8bcb653cd60a9a9
#
_cell.length_a   1.000
_cell.length_b   1.000
_cell.length_c   1.000
_cell.angle_alpha   90.00
_cell.angle_beta   90.00
_cell.angle_gamma   90.00
#
_symmetry.space_group_name_H-M   'P 1'
#
loop_
_entity.id
_entity.type
_entity.pdbx_description
1 polymer ?
#
loop_
_entity_poly.entity_id
_entity_poly.type
_entity_poly.pdbx_seq_one_letter_code
_entity_poly.pdbx_strand_id
1 'polypeptide(L)'
;MSTECGLLSGTLPEFVYKCAGIDRVAAVFDHEKITFTFADVKKEMDTLAAGLLSVGLKPQDRILICGSNTAHFFICPLACARADLVFSLMSPNFANAEQLKYALVKGEFRAIICFPANREVEFLSNLLNEISPELMHSVKGRLCSKAVPKLTHVIMAEEEHKHAGTFTLSEIYGRSNREKVDKLPNFMTWNTHKLVALQFTSGISAPAKLLGLTHYQLLNGCYAASKAIGFSDTSCICCALPLFKIPILSLIGLVSFIANARVIYPSPSPLPKFLFESVKKFQCTHLMSNAVALGLILRVAQIQNVHLPSVENIILLGERVPSDLTKNIIKQFENVQKIVNGYILSEVASVPILTWDTANTKGVGKPLDEFEMDIRDLGIEATWKGNNNRSGELWIKAIKGSKFLGYEAPYEGVEEWIETGDVVTMDEDGVIDIITNKEDLIVDNSGQLIEHWLLEKALCAHNDVKGAQIVALGKKLPLYAFIVLKNSHQANLDIILTDLTALCKNNK
;
A
#
# COMPACT_ATOMS: atom_id res chain seq x y z
N MET A 1 5.22 -6.06 26.23
CA MET A 1 4.72 -5.20 27.33
C MET A 1 3.52 -4.45 26.76
N SER A 2 2.32 -4.68 27.30
CA SER A 2 1.14 -3.90 26.92
C SER A 2 1.15 -2.58 27.66
N THR A 3 0.85 -1.50 26.95
CA THR A 3 0.51 -0.20 27.56
C THR A 3 -0.86 -0.29 28.25
N GLU A 4 -1.29 0.74 28.97
CA GLU A 4 -2.64 0.81 29.58
C GLU A 4 -3.79 0.53 28.61
N CYS A 5 -3.58 0.63 27.27
CA CYS A 5 -4.55 0.32 26.23
C CYS A 5 -4.40 -1.07 25.58
N GLY A 6 -3.52 -1.96 26.08
CA GLY A 6 -3.28 -3.28 25.49
C GLY A 6 -2.50 -3.27 24.15
N LEU A 7 -1.94 -2.11 23.74
CA LEU A 7 -1.15 -1.94 22.53
C LEU A 7 0.34 -2.21 22.77
N LEU A 8 1.08 -2.42 21.68
CA LEU A 8 2.51 -2.76 21.73
C LEU A 8 3.38 -1.55 22.02
N SER A 9 4.42 -1.74 22.82
CA SER A 9 5.49 -0.76 23.01
C SER A 9 6.79 -1.31 22.47
N GLY A 10 7.55 -0.49 21.77
CA GLY A 10 8.85 -0.84 21.20
C GLY A 10 9.06 -0.24 19.80
N THR A 11 10.20 -0.57 19.21
CA THR A 11 10.60 -0.08 17.88
C THR A 11 10.65 -1.23 16.87
N LEU A 12 10.62 -0.93 15.56
CA LEU A 12 10.73 -1.96 14.51
C LEU A 12 11.95 -2.88 14.69
N PRO A 13 13.17 -2.36 14.91
CA PRO A 13 14.33 -3.23 15.17
C PRO A 13 14.15 -4.13 16.39
N GLU A 14 13.52 -3.62 17.47
CA GLU A 14 13.28 -4.40 18.69
C GLU A 14 12.42 -5.63 18.42
N PHE A 15 11.36 -5.53 17.61
CA PHE A 15 10.50 -6.65 17.27
C PHE A 15 11.23 -7.68 16.39
N VAL A 16 12.04 -7.23 15.43
CA VAL A 16 12.91 -8.14 14.64
C VAL A 16 13.86 -8.90 15.56
N TYR A 17 14.49 -8.22 16.54
CA TYR A 17 15.40 -8.85 17.49
C TYR A 17 14.70 -9.84 18.43
N LYS A 18 13.49 -9.54 18.91
CA LYS A 18 12.69 -10.46 19.74
C LYS A 18 12.38 -11.78 19.01
N CYS A 19 12.17 -11.72 17.71
CA CYS A 19 11.85 -12.90 16.90
C CYS A 19 13.07 -13.66 16.37
N ALA A 20 14.27 -13.09 16.44
CA ALA A 20 15.49 -13.65 15.84
C ALA A 20 15.88 -15.05 16.36
N GLY A 21 15.43 -15.43 17.57
CA GLY A 21 15.64 -16.78 18.14
C GLY A 21 14.62 -17.83 17.70
N ILE A 22 13.61 -17.46 16.92
CA ILE A 22 12.57 -18.38 16.43
C ILE A 22 13.13 -19.15 15.23
N ASP A 23 13.23 -20.49 15.37
CA ASP A 23 13.71 -21.37 14.30
C ASP A 23 12.58 -21.66 13.28
N ARG A 24 12.23 -20.64 12.50
CA ARG A 24 11.18 -20.71 11.48
C ARG A 24 11.44 -19.73 10.34
N VAL A 25 10.78 -19.98 9.22
CA VAL A 25 10.77 -19.08 8.07
C VAL A 25 9.83 -17.91 8.34
N ALA A 26 10.35 -16.68 8.18
CA ALA A 26 9.60 -15.43 8.28
C ALA A 26 9.02 -15.00 6.93
N ALA A 27 9.83 -15.04 5.87
CA ALA A 27 9.44 -14.58 4.54
C ALA A 27 10.07 -15.43 3.42
N VAL A 28 9.33 -15.64 2.33
CA VAL A 28 9.80 -16.34 1.12
C VAL A 28 9.54 -15.45 -0.09
N PHE A 29 10.57 -15.21 -0.88
CA PHE A 29 10.51 -14.55 -2.18
C PHE A 29 10.68 -15.63 -3.27
N ASP A 30 9.54 -16.24 -3.65
CA ASP A 30 9.57 -17.49 -4.44
C ASP A 30 10.14 -17.30 -5.85
N HIS A 31 9.91 -16.16 -6.47
CA HIS A 31 10.49 -15.85 -7.79
C HIS A 31 12.02 -15.77 -7.74
N GLU A 32 12.57 -15.16 -6.69
CA GLU A 32 14.02 -15.02 -6.48
C GLU A 32 14.65 -16.27 -5.86
N LYS A 33 13.84 -17.25 -5.41
CA LYS A 33 14.27 -18.46 -4.66
C LYS A 33 14.99 -18.10 -3.34
N ILE A 34 14.64 -16.97 -2.74
CA ILE A 34 15.19 -16.51 -1.47
C ILE A 34 14.21 -16.81 -0.36
N THR A 35 14.73 -17.39 0.71
CA THR A 35 13.97 -17.67 1.95
C THR A 35 14.73 -17.06 3.10
N PHE A 36 14.03 -16.27 3.93
CA PHE A 36 14.56 -15.71 5.15
C PHE A 36 13.92 -16.38 6.38
N THR A 37 14.77 -16.91 7.25
CA THR A 37 14.39 -17.18 8.64
C THR A 37 14.35 -15.85 9.43
N PHE A 38 13.79 -15.87 10.63
CA PHE A 38 13.85 -14.69 11.51
C PHE A 38 15.30 -14.25 11.82
N ALA A 39 16.21 -15.21 11.96
CA ALA A 39 17.64 -14.93 12.16
C ALA A 39 18.27 -14.28 10.93
N ASP A 40 17.90 -14.74 9.73
CA ASP A 40 18.39 -14.14 8.46
C ASP A 40 17.91 -12.69 8.32
N VAL A 41 16.63 -12.41 8.61
CA VAL A 41 16.12 -11.03 8.54
C VAL A 41 16.90 -10.13 9.47
N LYS A 42 17.16 -10.55 10.72
CA LYS A 42 17.98 -9.77 11.65
C LYS A 42 19.38 -9.52 11.09
N LYS A 43 20.03 -10.57 10.58
CA LYS A 43 21.41 -10.49 10.03
C LYS A 43 21.47 -9.53 8.85
N GLU A 44 20.56 -9.68 7.88
CA GLU A 44 20.50 -8.83 6.69
C GLU A 44 20.20 -7.37 7.06
N MET A 45 19.25 -7.15 7.97
CA MET A 45 18.90 -5.83 8.50
C MET A 45 20.12 -5.14 9.14
N ASP A 46 20.84 -5.82 10.03
CA ASP A 46 22.02 -5.25 10.72
C ASP A 46 23.16 -4.99 9.73
N THR A 47 23.40 -5.92 8.79
CA THR A 47 24.46 -5.79 7.79
C THR A 47 24.21 -4.59 6.86
N LEU A 48 23.00 -4.46 6.32
CA LEU A 48 22.67 -3.35 5.44
C LEU A 48 22.66 -2.02 6.21
N ALA A 49 22.15 -1.99 7.45
CA ALA A 49 22.17 -0.80 8.30
C ALA A 49 23.60 -0.27 8.53
N ALA A 50 24.53 -1.17 8.88
CA ALA A 50 25.94 -0.83 9.06
C ALA A 50 26.60 -0.34 7.77
N GLY A 51 26.24 -0.94 6.63
CA GLY A 51 26.69 -0.51 5.31
C GLY A 51 26.21 0.89 4.94
N LEU A 52 24.94 1.20 5.17
CA LEU A 52 24.35 2.53 4.92
C LEU A 52 25.04 3.64 5.73
N LEU A 53 25.27 3.41 7.02
CA LEU A 53 26.01 4.39 7.84
C LEU A 53 27.47 4.51 7.41
N SER A 54 28.08 3.42 6.92
CA SER A 54 29.49 3.41 6.48
C SER A 54 29.75 4.22 5.21
N VAL A 55 28.76 4.52 4.41
CA VAL A 55 28.89 5.39 3.23
C VAL A 55 28.68 6.87 3.55
N GLY A 56 28.39 7.21 4.81
CA GLY A 56 28.27 8.59 5.29
C GLY A 56 26.86 9.09 5.55
N LEU A 57 25.84 8.22 5.43
CA LEU A 57 24.49 8.53 5.89
C LEU A 57 24.47 8.65 7.41
N LYS A 58 23.64 9.54 7.94
CA LYS A 58 23.56 9.85 9.37
C LYS A 58 22.16 9.56 9.92
N PRO A 59 22.01 9.28 11.21
CA PRO A 59 20.71 9.18 11.86
C PRO A 59 19.76 10.32 11.43
N GLN A 60 18.50 9.96 11.16
CA GLN A 60 17.42 10.83 10.67
C GLN A 60 17.60 11.35 9.23
N ASP A 61 18.65 10.96 8.48
CA ASP A 61 18.65 11.16 7.04
C ASP A 61 17.48 10.40 6.40
N ARG A 62 16.85 11.03 5.40
CA ARG A 62 15.67 10.49 4.71
C ARG A 62 16.10 9.72 3.47
N ILE A 63 15.57 8.51 3.32
CA ILE A 63 15.91 7.59 2.23
C ILE A 63 14.66 7.27 1.43
N LEU A 64 14.66 7.54 0.13
CA LEU A 64 13.63 7.06 -0.78
C LEU A 64 14.00 5.68 -1.31
N ILE A 65 13.10 4.70 -1.20
CA ILE A 65 13.31 3.35 -1.67
C ILE A 65 12.26 3.07 -2.77
N CYS A 66 12.71 2.94 -4.00
CA CYS A 66 11.86 2.69 -5.16
C CYS A 66 11.99 1.24 -5.59
N GLY A 67 10.93 0.46 -5.44
CA GLY A 67 10.99 -0.97 -5.74
C GLY A 67 9.65 -1.68 -5.68
N SER A 68 9.70 -2.99 -5.80
CA SER A 68 8.57 -3.91 -5.74
C SER A 68 8.86 -5.06 -4.76
N ASN A 69 8.03 -6.10 -4.73
CA ASN A 69 8.11 -7.18 -3.75
C ASN A 69 9.32 -8.10 -3.99
N THR A 70 10.53 -7.61 -3.72
CA THR A 70 11.79 -8.37 -3.77
C THR A 70 12.40 -8.53 -2.38
N ALA A 71 13.28 -9.50 -2.22
CA ALA A 71 13.89 -9.84 -0.93
C ALA A 71 14.63 -8.66 -0.31
N HIS A 72 15.51 -8.02 -1.07
CA HIS A 72 16.27 -6.88 -0.55
C HIS A 72 15.42 -5.61 -0.41
N PHE A 73 14.37 -5.43 -1.22
CA PHE A 73 13.41 -4.35 -1.00
C PHE A 73 12.71 -4.47 0.35
N PHE A 74 12.34 -5.69 0.76
CA PHE A 74 11.77 -5.96 2.08
C PHE A 74 12.76 -5.65 3.23
N ILE A 75 14.05 -5.95 3.04
CA ILE A 75 15.09 -5.68 4.07
C ILE A 75 15.39 -4.19 4.20
N CYS A 76 15.35 -3.40 3.11
CA CYS A 76 15.73 -1.99 3.11
C CYS A 76 15.02 -1.13 4.16
N PRO A 77 13.67 -1.11 4.29
CA PRO A 77 12.99 -0.32 5.31
C PRO A 77 13.36 -0.76 6.75
N LEU A 78 13.55 -2.05 6.98
CA LEU A 78 13.99 -2.56 8.28
C LEU A 78 15.42 -2.10 8.59
N ALA A 79 16.32 -2.14 7.62
CA ALA A 79 17.68 -1.66 7.76
C ALA A 79 17.76 -0.14 7.98
N CYS A 80 16.94 0.64 7.28
CA CYS A 80 16.80 2.07 7.53
C CYS A 80 16.34 2.32 8.97
N ALA A 81 15.29 1.65 9.41
CA ALA A 81 14.81 1.76 10.80
C ALA A 81 15.91 1.36 11.82
N ARG A 82 16.72 0.32 11.53
CA ARG A 82 17.81 -0.14 12.38
C ARG A 82 18.97 0.85 12.47
N ALA A 83 19.21 1.57 11.38
CA ALA A 83 20.26 2.61 11.29
C ALA A 83 19.79 3.99 11.80
N ASP A 84 18.57 4.09 12.34
CA ASP A 84 17.94 5.37 12.70
C ASP A 84 17.73 6.31 11.50
N LEU A 85 17.54 5.76 10.31
CA LEU A 85 17.21 6.50 9.10
C LEU A 85 15.69 6.51 8.90
N VAL A 86 15.17 7.56 8.25
CA VAL A 86 13.75 7.69 7.92
C VAL A 86 13.53 7.21 6.49
N PHE A 87 12.76 6.15 6.30
CA PHE A 87 12.50 5.62 4.97
C PHE A 87 11.19 6.11 4.36
N SER A 88 11.13 6.14 3.04
CA SER A 88 9.89 6.28 2.26
C SER A 88 9.90 5.25 1.15
N LEU A 89 8.74 4.67 0.86
CA LEU A 89 8.60 3.63 -0.16
C LEU A 89 7.78 4.14 -1.33
N MET A 90 8.22 3.85 -2.55
CA MET A 90 7.50 4.19 -3.78
C MET A 90 7.60 3.07 -4.82
N SER A 91 6.60 3.03 -5.70
CA SER A 91 6.68 2.22 -6.93
C SER A 91 7.87 2.67 -7.77
N PRO A 92 8.62 1.77 -8.42
CA PRO A 92 9.68 2.13 -9.34
C PRO A 92 9.16 2.66 -10.69
N ASN A 93 7.84 2.59 -10.93
CA ASN A 93 7.20 2.92 -12.20
C ASN A 93 6.73 4.37 -12.25
N PHE A 94 7.67 5.31 -12.23
CA PHE A 94 7.37 6.75 -12.43
C PHE A 94 6.84 7.03 -13.84
N ALA A 95 6.01 8.05 -13.98
CA ALA A 95 5.53 8.48 -15.30
C ALA A 95 6.64 9.17 -16.10
N ASN A 96 7.46 10.00 -15.43
CA ASN A 96 8.54 10.78 -16.02
C ASN A 96 9.51 11.29 -14.93
N ALA A 97 10.57 11.97 -15.36
CA ALA A 97 11.59 12.54 -14.50
C ALA A 97 11.05 13.61 -13.53
N GLU A 98 10.06 14.41 -13.93
CA GLU A 98 9.47 15.45 -13.06
C GLU A 98 8.73 14.85 -11.87
N GLN A 99 8.06 13.70 -12.03
CA GLN A 99 7.41 13.00 -10.92
C GLN A 99 8.45 12.51 -9.89
N LEU A 100 9.55 11.92 -10.35
CA LEU A 100 10.64 11.48 -9.46
C LEU A 100 11.31 12.68 -8.78
N LYS A 101 11.58 13.76 -9.54
CA LYS A 101 12.15 15.00 -9.02
C LYS A 101 11.25 15.62 -7.94
N TYR A 102 9.94 15.69 -8.19
CA TYR A 102 8.98 16.17 -7.19
C TYR A 102 9.09 15.37 -5.88
N ALA A 103 9.13 14.03 -5.97
CA ALA A 103 9.27 13.18 -4.78
C ALA A 103 10.57 13.44 -4.03
N LEU A 104 11.70 13.53 -4.76
CA LEU A 104 13.03 13.76 -4.16
C LEU A 104 13.12 15.11 -3.44
N VAL A 105 12.54 16.17 -4.05
CA VAL A 105 12.56 17.52 -3.48
C VAL A 105 11.60 17.63 -2.30
N LYS A 106 10.33 17.16 -2.46
CA LYS A 106 9.30 17.24 -1.40
C LYS A 106 9.70 16.46 -0.14
N GLY A 107 10.33 15.30 -0.32
CA GLY A 107 10.78 14.47 0.80
C GLY A 107 12.13 14.90 1.39
N GLU A 108 12.87 15.82 0.73
CA GLU A 108 14.24 16.21 1.12
C GLU A 108 15.14 14.97 1.31
N PHE A 109 15.03 13.99 0.41
CA PHE A 109 15.77 12.74 0.54
C PHE A 109 17.28 12.93 0.35
N ARG A 110 18.04 12.37 1.32
CA ARG A 110 19.50 12.34 1.31
C ARG A 110 20.04 11.24 0.41
N ALA A 111 19.31 10.13 0.32
CA ALA A 111 19.63 9.01 -0.53
C ALA A 111 18.40 8.45 -1.25
N ILE A 112 18.64 7.80 -2.39
CA ILE A 112 17.67 6.97 -3.08
C ILE A 112 18.24 5.56 -3.28
N ILE A 113 17.41 4.53 -3.06
CA ILE A 113 17.70 3.13 -3.38
C ILE A 113 16.75 2.71 -4.50
N CYS A 114 17.29 2.36 -5.66
CA CYS A 114 16.56 2.04 -6.86
C CYS A 114 16.62 0.55 -7.15
N PHE A 115 15.47 -0.12 -7.10
CA PHE A 115 15.29 -1.48 -7.59
C PHE A 115 14.80 -1.47 -9.04
N PRO A 116 15.07 -2.53 -9.84
CA PRO A 116 14.60 -2.59 -11.21
C PRO A 116 13.10 -2.34 -11.33
N ALA A 117 12.72 -1.54 -12.32
CA ALA A 117 11.33 -1.31 -12.68
C ALA A 117 10.83 -2.47 -13.59
N ASN A 118 9.50 -2.60 -13.72
CA ASN A 118 8.88 -3.51 -14.71
C ASN A 118 8.98 -2.95 -16.16
N ARG A 119 10.03 -2.17 -16.42
CA ARG A 119 10.36 -1.52 -17.67
C ARG A 119 11.80 -1.85 -18.06
N GLU A 120 12.43 -1.04 -18.88
CA GLU A 120 13.85 -1.17 -19.20
C GLU A 120 14.70 -1.13 -17.93
N VAL A 121 15.74 -1.98 -17.88
CA VAL A 121 16.65 -2.12 -16.74
C VAL A 121 17.19 -0.76 -16.27
N GLU A 122 17.58 0.10 -17.24
CA GLU A 122 18.16 1.41 -16.98
C GLU A 122 17.14 2.53 -16.71
N PHE A 123 15.85 2.20 -16.58
CA PHE A 123 14.78 3.21 -16.51
C PHE A 123 15.00 4.24 -15.40
N LEU A 124 15.26 3.81 -14.16
CA LEU A 124 15.46 4.74 -13.05
C LEU A 124 16.79 5.49 -13.14
N SER A 125 17.86 4.88 -13.63
CA SER A 125 19.13 5.57 -13.84
C SER A 125 19.02 6.64 -14.92
N ASN A 126 18.25 6.39 -15.99
CA ASN A 126 17.98 7.38 -17.04
C ASN A 126 17.20 8.56 -16.50
N LEU A 127 16.13 8.33 -15.69
CA LEU A 127 15.39 9.43 -15.04
C LEU A 127 16.30 10.26 -14.12
N LEU A 128 17.16 9.61 -13.33
CA LEU A 128 18.08 10.31 -12.43
C LEU A 128 19.12 11.14 -13.20
N ASN A 129 19.65 10.65 -14.32
CA ASN A 129 20.56 11.38 -15.18
C ASN A 129 19.88 12.56 -15.88
N GLU A 130 18.60 12.43 -16.25
CA GLU A 130 17.78 13.52 -16.79
C GLU A 130 17.57 14.62 -15.74
N ILE A 131 17.25 14.26 -14.49
CA ILE A 131 17.06 15.21 -13.38
C ILE A 131 18.37 15.88 -13.00
N SER A 132 19.47 15.12 -12.97
CA SER A 132 20.78 15.56 -12.48
C SER A 132 21.90 14.98 -13.34
N PRO A 133 22.23 15.62 -14.47
CA PRO A 133 23.35 15.19 -15.33
C PRO A 133 24.71 15.15 -14.61
N GLU A 134 24.85 15.92 -13.53
CA GLU A 134 26.04 15.93 -12.68
C GLU A 134 26.33 14.54 -12.07
N LEU A 135 25.34 13.66 -11.97
CA LEU A 135 25.48 12.32 -11.38
C LEU A 135 26.59 11.52 -12.10
N MET A 136 26.66 11.61 -13.43
CA MET A 136 27.63 10.87 -14.24
C MET A 136 29.11 11.24 -13.94
N HIS A 137 29.33 12.41 -13.37
CA HIS A 137 30.67 12.93 -13.03
C HIS A 137 30.91 13.03 -11.52
N SER A 138 29.91 12.62 -10.72
CA SER A 138 29.99 12.74 -9.26
C SER A 138 30.77 11.59 -8.65
N VAL A 139 31.45 11.90 -7.54
CA VAL A 139 31.97 10.84 -6.66
C VAL A 139 30.82 10.21 -5.92
N LYS A 140 30.81 8.86 -5.79
CA LYS A 140 29.79 8.11 -5.05
C LYS A 140 29.53 8.71 -3.66
N GLY A 141 28.30 9.01 -3.33
CA GLY A 141 27.88 9.60 -2.06
C GLY A 141 28.14 11.11 -1.93
N ARG A 142 28.53 11.77 -3.01
CA ARG A 142 28.84 13.23 -3.03
C ARG A 142 28.17 13.94 -4.21
N LEU A 143 27.00 13.49 -4.63
CA LEU A 143 26.22 14.21 -5.63
C LEU A 143 25.93 15.63 -5.12
N CYS A 144 26.13 16.62 -5.98
CA CYS A 144 25.78 18.00 -5.75
C CYS A 144 24.98 18.50 -6.96
N SER A 145 23.68 18.57 -6.81
CA SER A 145 22.75 18.97 -7.88
C SER A 145 21.86 20.11 -7.42
N LYS A 146 21.67 21.11 -8.30
CA LYS A 146 20.71 22.20 -8.07
C LYS A 146 19.26 21.72 -8.14
N ALA A 147 18.99 20.70 -8.96
CA ALA A 147 17.64 20.17 -9.15
C ALA A 147 17.14 19.39 -7.93
N VAL A 148 18.04 18.69 -7.24
CA VAL A 148 17.76 17.87 -6.05
C VAL A 148 18.81 18.12 -4.97
N PRO A 149 18.79 19.29 -4.31
CA PRO A 149 19.92 19.80 -3.52
C PRO A 149 20.24 18.96 -2.26
N LYS A 150 19.30 18.16 -1.78
CA LYS A 150 19.53 17.29 -0.62
C LYS A 150 20.08 15.92 -1.01
N LEU A 151 19.85 15.46 -2.24
CA LEU A 151 20.27 14.14 -2.71
C LEU A 151 21.79 14.08 -2.88
N THR A 152 22.43 13.18 -2.17
CA THR A 152 23.89 12.96 -2.26
C THR A 152 24.25 11.53 -2.60
N HIS A 153 23.41 10.55 -2.25
CA HIS A 153 23.66 9.14 -2.42
C HIS A 153 22.63 8.53 -3.38
N VAL A 154 23.11 7.89 -4.43
CA VAL A 154 22.30 7.07 -5.34
C VAL A 154 22.81 5.65 -5.24
N ILE A 155 21.91 4.71 -4.91
CA ILE A 155 22.21 3.29 -4.72
C ILE A 155 21.34 2.51 -5.71
N MET A 156 21.98 1.73 -6.59
CA MET A 156 21.29 0.89 -7.56
C MET A 156 21.32 -0.56 -7.06
N ALA A 157 20.16 -1.20 -7.01
CA ALA A 157 20.06 -2.60 -6.57
C ALA A 157 20.40 -3.60 -7.69
N GLU A 158 20.72 -3.11 -8.88
CA GLU A 158 21.18 -3.92 -10.01
C GLU A 158 22.69 -4.17 -9.87
N GLU A 159 23.08 -5.44 -9.86
CA GLU A 159 24.49 -5.84 -9.73
C GLU A 159 25.22 -5.88 -11.06
N GLU A 160 24.51 -6.16 -12.15
CA GLU A 160 25.08 -6.34 -13.49
C GLU A 160 25.42 -5.00 -14.17
N HIS A 161 24.80 -3.91 -13.75
CA HIS A 161 24.99 -2.59 -14.35
C HIS A 161 25.64 -1.60 -13.37
N LYS A 162 26.84 -1.16 -13.70
CA LYS A 162 27.55 -0.13 -12.93
C LYS A 162 27.28 1.25 -13.54
N HIS A 163 26.45 2.03 -12.86
CA HIS A 163 26.18 3.41 -13.23
C HIS A 163 27.18 4.37 -12.58
N ALA A 164 27.68 5.34 -13.33
CA ALA A 164 28.61 6.34 -12.82
C ALA A 164 28.00 7.13 -11.64
N GLY A 165 28.80 7.48 -10.64
CA GLY A 165 28.38 8.25 -9.48
C GLY A 165 27.52 7.49 -8.46
N THR A 166 27.16 6.22 -8.74
CA THR A 166 26.26 5.45 -7.90
C THR A 166 26.95 4.33 -7.15
N PHE A 167 26.42 3.93 -6.01
CA PHE A 167 26.76 2.65 -5.36
C PHE A 167 25.88 1.54 -5.92
N THR A 168 26.40 0.30 -5.90
CA THR A 168 25.54 -0.88 -5.98
C THR A 168 25.08 -1.29 -4.57
N LEU A 169 23.97 -2.02 -4.46
CA LEU A 169 23.52 -2.50 -3.16
C LEU A 169 24.53 -3.48 -2.53
N SER A 170 25.17 -4.31 -3.34
CA SER A 170 26.26 -5.21 -2.89
C SER A 170 27.48 -4.46 -2.37
N GLU A 171 27.86 -3.30 -2.95
CA GLU A 171 28.90 -2.43 -2.40
C GLU A 171 28.53 -1.91 -1.01
N ILE A 172 27.25 -1.59 -0.76
CA ILE A 172 26.79 -1.17 0.57
C ILE A 172 26.93 -2.32 1.57
N TYR A 173 26.46 -3.51 1.23
CA TYR A 173 26.64 -4.72 2.06
C TYR A 173 28.12 -5.00 2.35
N GLY A 174 28.98 -4.92 1.32
CA GLY A 174 30.44 -5.16 1.44
C GLY A 174 31.18 -4.16 2.32
N ARG A 175 30.58 -3.02 2.64
CA ARG A 175 31.14 -2.03 3.58
C ARG A 175 30.83 -2.33 5.06
N SER A 176 29.99 -3.33 5.32
CA SER A 176 29.67 -3.79 6.67
C SER A 176 30.75 -4.78 7.17
N ASN A 177 30.96 -4.78 8.48
CA ASN A 177 31.70 -5.80 9.22
C ASN A 177 31.16 -5.88 10.64
N ARG A 178 31.61 -6.88 11.41
CA ARG A 178 31.15 -7.09 12.79
C ARG A 178 31.33 -5.85 13.67
N GLU A 179 32.48 -5.19 13.61
CA GLU A 179 32.75 -4.00 14.40
C GLU A 179 31.75 -2.85 14.11
N LYS A 180 31.37 -2.67 12.85
CA LYS A 180 30.39 -1.65 12.45
C LYS A 180 28.98 -2.02 12.86
N VAL A 181 28.62 -3.30 12.81
CA VAL A 181 27.36 -3.81 13.33
C VAL A 181 27.26 -3.57 14.83
N ASP A 182 28.34 -3.84 15.58
CA ASP A 182 28.38 -3.62 17.02
C ASP A 182 28.29 -2.11 17.39
N LYS A 183 28.65 -1.21 16.47
CA LYS A 183 28.56 0.25 16.63
C LYS A 183 27.24 0.86 16.15
N LEU A 184 26.30 0.05 15.65
CA LEU A 184 24.97 0.56 15.26
C LEU A 184 24.26 1.24 16.43
N PRO A 185 23.43 2.26 16.18
CA PRO A 185 22.68 2.96 17.22
C PRO A 185 21.92 2.01 18.14
N ASN A 186 21.87 2.34 19.43
CA ASN A 186 21.15 1.54 20.42
C ASN A 186 19.64 1.85 20.38
N PHE A 187 18.89 1.05 19.64
CA PHE A 187 17.44 1.21 19.48
C PHE A 187 16.64 0.98 20.77
N MET A 188 17.20 0.32 21.78
CA MET A 188 16.55 0.09 23.07
C MET A 188 16.30 1.38 23.86
N THR A 189 16.97 2.47 23.51
CA THR A 189 16.80 3.78 24.14
C THR A 189 15.86 4.71 23.37
N TRP A 190 15.31 4.25 22.24
CA TRP A 190 14.51 5.12 21.39
C TRP A 190 13.06 5.23 21.87
N ASN A 191 12.50 6.41 21.65
CA ASN A 191 11.07 6.62 21.83
C ASN A 191 10.31 5.90 20.69
N THR A 192 9.32 5.10 21.05
CA THR A 192 8.46 4.38 20.08
C THR A 192 7.67 5.33 19.17
N HIS A 193 7.46 6.58 19.59
CA HIS A 193 6.81 7.64 18.79
C HIS A 193 7.78 8.42 17.90
N LYS A 194 9.04 7.99 17.81
CA LYS A 194 10.01 8.58 16.89
C LYS A 194 9.60 8.36 15.44
N LEU A 195 9.78 9.38 14.59
CA LEU A 195 9.59 9.30 13.15
C LEU A 195 10.49 8.21 12.56
N VAL A 196 9.92 7.31 11.75
CA VAL A 196 10.66 6.22 11.09
C VAL A 196 10.36 6.13 9.61
N ALA A 197 9.16 6.57 9.19
CA ALA A 197 8.77 6.48 7.80
C ALA A 197 8.05 7.72 7.32
N LEU A 198 8.13 7.95 6.00
CA LEU A 198 7.36 8.94 5.26
C LEU A 198 6.55 8.23 4.17
N GLN A 199 5.28 8.61 3.99
CA GLN A 199 4.42 8.03 2.96
C GLN A 199 3.83 9.12 2.08
N PHE A 200 3.99 8.97 0.77
CA PHE A 200 3.23 9.75 -0.19
C PHE A 200 1.80 9.23 -0.29
N THR A 201 0.82 10.12 -0.17
CA THR A 201 -0.59 9.76 -0.40
C THR A 201 -0.86 9.59 -1.89
N SER A 202 -1.83 8.76 -2.23
CA SER A 202 -2.30 8.59 -3.61
C SER A 202 -3.20 9.79 -3.99
N GLY A 203 -2.62 10.95 -4.27
CA GLY A 203 -3.36 12.08 -4.82
C GLY A 203 -3.73 11.81 -6.28
N ILE A 204 -5.02 11.69 -6.58
CA ILE A 204 -5.52 11.59 -7.97
C ILE A 204 -5.73 13.00 -8.53
N SER A 205 -6.21 13.93 -7.72
CA SER A 205 -6.65 15.28 -8.10
C SER A 205 -5.70 16.40 -7.68
N ALA A 206 -4.73 16.14 -6.79
CA ALA A 206 -3.77 17.10 -6.28
C ALA A 206 -2.37 16.49 -6.16
N PRO A 207 -1.30 17.31 -6.08
CA PRO A 207 0.04 16.78 -5.81
C PRO A 207 0.04 15.93 -4.53
N ALA A 208 0.69 14.76 -4.60
CA ALA A 208 0.77 13.83 -3.49
C ALA A 208 1.31 14.52 -2.22
N LYS A 209 0.57 14.41 -1.11
CA LYS A 209 1.02 14.88 0.19
C LYS A 209 2.03 13.88 0.76
N LEU A 210 2.90 14.32 1.66
CA LEU A 210 3.90 13.46 2.30
C LEU A 210 3.68 13.48 3.80
N LEU A 211 3.24 12.37 4.37
CA LEU A 211 2.95 12.25 5.80
C LEU A 211 4.04 11.51 6.57
N GLY A 212 4.19 11.84 7.86
CA GLY A 212 5.12 11.19 8.77
C GLY A 212 4.46 10.08 9.58
N LEU A 213 5.20 8.99 9.83
CA LEU A 213 4.76 7.83 10.58
C LEU A 213 5.82 7.38 11.61
N THR A 214 5.36 6.93 12.77
CA THR A 214 6.20 6.48 13.88
C THR A 214 6.34 4.96 13.93
N HIS A 215 7.33 4.46 14.66
CA HIS A 215 7.43 3.02 14.98
C HIS A 215 6.14 2.50 15.62
N TYR A 216 5.57 3.27 16.56
CA TYR A 216 4.35 2.93 17.28
C TYR A 216 3.17 2.71 16.32
N GLN A 217 2.97 3.63 15.37
CA GLN A 217 1.87 3.53 14.40
C GLN A 217 2.01 2.31 13.48
N LEU A 218 3.23 2.06 12.96
CA LEU A 218 3.46 0.90 12.10
C LEU A 218 3.24 -0.43 12.83
N LEU A 219 3.78 -0.58 14.03
CA LEU A 219 3.65 -1.81 14.82
C LEU A 219 2.21 -2.06 15.27
N ASN A 220 1.55 -1.03 15.78
CA ASN A 220 0.19 -1.18 16.29
C ASN A 220 -0.86 -1.22 15.18
N GLY A 221 -0.60 -0.59 14.04
CA GLY A 221 -1.39 -0.78 12.82
C GLY A 221 -1.39 -2.24 12.35
N CYS A 222 -0.21 -2.88 12.36
CA CYS A 222 -0.09 -4.31 12.09
C CYS A 222 -0.80 -5.14 13.17
N TYR A 223 -0.58 -4.85 14.44
CA TYR A 223 -1.16 -5.61 15.56
C TYR A 223 -2.68 -5.59 15.53
N ALA A 224 -3.30 -4.42 15.42
CA ALA A 224 -4.75 -4.27 15.39
C ALA A 224 -5.39 -5.07 14.24
N ALA A 225 -4.88 -4.88 13.01
CA ALA A 225 -5.38 -5.60 11.84
C ALA A 225 -5.10 -7.11 11.92
N SER A 226 -3.91 -7.53 12.37
CA SER A 226 -3.56 -8.95 12.53
C SER A 226 -4.44 -9.66 13.54
N LYS A 227 -4.73 -9.01 14.68
CA LYS A 227 -5.64 -9.51 15.70
C LYS A 227 -7.06 -9.67 15.16
N ALA A 228 -7.56 -8.67 14.44
CA ALA A 228 -8.90 -8.69 13.87
C ALA A 228 -9.06 -9.77 12.79
N ILE A 229 -8.07 -9.94 11.90
CA ILE A 229 -8.07 -10.97 10.85
C ILE A 229 -7.88 -12.36 11.47
N GLY A 230 -7.19 -12.46 12.60
CA GLY A 230 -6.88 -13.72 13.27
C GLY A 230 -5.58 -14.36 12.78
N PHE A 231 -4.59 -13.56 12.35
CA PHE A 231 -3.28 -14.12 11.99
C PHE A 231 -2.58 -14.73 13.21
N SER A 232 -1.92 -15.85 12.96
CA SER A 232 -1.18 -16.61 13.97
C SER A 232 0.09 -17.23 13.38
N ASP A 233 0.79 -17.96 14.19
CA ASP A 233 1.99 -18.70 13.79
C ASP A 233 1.70 -19.88 12.83
N THR A 234 0.45 -20.29 12.69
CA THR A 234 0.03 -21.27 11.68
C THR A 234 -0.34 -20.63 10.35
N SER A 235 -0.45 -19.31 10.29
CA SER A 235 -0.82 -18.59 9.06
C SER A 235 0.31 -18.62 8.04
N CYS A 236 -0.01 -19.04 6.82
CA CYS A 236 0.86 -18.93 5.64
C CYS A 236 0.16 -18.01 4.62
N ILE A 237 0.70 -16.81 4.45
CA ILE A 237 0.05 -15.72 3.72
C ILE A 237 0.69 -15.54 2.36
N CYS A 238 -0.03 -15.75 1.26
CA CYS A 238 0.43 -15.36 -0.08
C CYS A 238 0.02 -13.91 -0.34
N CYS A 239 1.03 -13.02 -0.46
CA CYS A 239 0.81 -11.59 -0.64
C CYS A 239 0.95 -11.17 -2.11
N ALA A 240 -0.16 -10.77 -2.72
CA ALA A 240 -0.21 -10.19 -4.06
C ALA A 240 -0.37 -8.65 -4.05
N LEU A 241 -0.19 -8.01 -2.89
CA LEU A 241 -0.25 -6.56 -2.74
C LEU A 241 1.15 -5.93 -2.69
N PRO A 242 1.32 -4.70 -3.17
CA PRO A 242 2.63 -4.06 -3.26
C PRO A 242 3.11 -3.55 -1.90
N LEU A 243 4.30 -3.99 -1.47
CA LEU A 243 4.95 -3.56 -0.22
C LEU A 243 5.35 -2.06 -0.21
N PHE A 244 5.45 -1.42 -1.36
CA PHE A 244 5.76 0.02 -1.40
C PHE A 244 4.63 0.92 -0.87
N LYS A 245 3.45 0.37 -0.61
CA LYS A 245 2.40 1.05 0.17
C LYS A 245 2.62 0.76 1.66
N ILE A 246 2.94 1.77 2.46
CA ILE A 246 3.28 1.57 3.88
C ILE A 246 2.18 0.85 4.68
N PRO A 247 0.86 1.07 4.48
CA PRO A 247 -0.13 0.24 5.17
C PRO A 247 -0.02 -1.26 4.85
N ILE A 248 0.45 -1.61 3.64
CA ILE A 248 0.70 -3.01 3.26
C ILE A 248 2.01 -3.50 3.87
N LEU A 249 3.08 -2.68 3.85
CA LEU A 249 4.30 -3.01 4.58
C LEU A 249 4.01 -3.20 6.08
N SER A 250 3.25 -2.29 6.69
CA SER A 250 2.84 -2.39 8.09
C SER A 250 2.11 -3.72 8.33
N LEU A 251 1.03 -4.00 7.60
CA LEU A 251 0.23 -5.20 7.82
C LEU A 251 0.99 -6.50 7.49
N ILE A 252 1.63 -6.58 6.32
CA ILE A 252 2.18 -7.85 5.81
C ILE A 252 3.69 -7.94 5.98
N GLY A 253 4.43 -6.84 5.81
CA GLY A 253 5.86 -6.84 6.04
C GLY A 253 6.23 -7.06 7.51
N LEU A 254 5.35 -6.66 8.45
CA LEU A 254 5.60 -6.78 9.89
C LEU A 254 4.85 -7.95 10.56
N VAL A 255 3.88 -8.57 9.87
CA VAL A 255 3.05 -9.64 10.46
C VAL A 255 3.87 -10.81 10.98
N SER A 256 4.98 -11.14 10.32
CA SER A 256 5.89 -12.19 10.78
C SER A 256 6.45 -11.88 12.17
N PHE A 257 6.76 -10.62 12.46
CA PHE A 257 7.31 -10.20 13.76
C PHE A 257 6.26 -9.95 14.83
N ILE A 258 4.99 -9.79 14.44
CA ILE A 258 3.86 -9.51 15.35
C ILE A 258 3.07 -10.77 15.66
N ALA A 259 2.74 -11.59 14.65
CA ALA A 259 1.92 -12.78 14.76
C ALA A 259 2.69 -14.08 14.50
N ASN A 260 4.00 -14.02 14.25
CA ASN A 260 4.85 -15.14 13.85
C ASN A 260 4.36 -15.87 12.57
N ALA A 261 3.57 -15.21 11.74
CA ALA A 261 3.07 -15.74 10.49
C ALA A 261 4.18 -15.85 9.44
N ARG A 262 4.04 -16.80 8.51
CA ARG A 262 4.93 -16.91 7.34
C ARG A 262 4.33 -16.20 6.15
N VAL A 263 5.10 -15.33 5.48
CA VAL A 263 4.66 -14.60 4.29
C VAL A 263 5.36 -15.09 3.04
N ILE A 264 4.59 -15.32 2.00
CA ILE A 264 5.07 -15.76 0.68
C ILE A 264 4.81 -14.62 -0.32
N TYR A 265 5.88 -14.13 -0.94
CA TYR A 265 5.84 -13.17 -2.03
C TYR A 265 6.08 -13.92 -3.35
N PRO A 266 5.04 -14.13 -4.19
CA PRO A 266 5.15 -15.00 -5.38
C PRO A 266 6.05 -14.41 -6.45
N SER A 267 6.00 -13.09 -6.64
CA SER A 267 6.84 -12.37 -7.60
C SER A 267 6.79 -10.86 -7.33
N PRO A 268 7.74 -10.08 -7.90
CA PRO A 268 7.73 -8.62 -7.83
C PRO A 268 6.43 -7.99 -8.38
N SER A 269 5.91 -8.57 -9.47
CA SER A 269 4.58 -8.28 -10.02
C SER A 269 3.75 -9.56 -9.93
N PRO A 270 2.67 -9.58 -9.12
CA PRO A 270 1.92 -10.80 -8.83
C PRO A 270 1.07 -11.25 -10.02
N LEU A 271 1.70 -11.95 -10.97
CA LEU A 271 1.01 -12.61 -12.07
C LEU A 271 0.32 -13.89 -11.60
N PRO A 272 -0.88 -14.24 -12.12
CA PRO A 272 -1.66 -15.40 -11.70
C PRO A 272 -0.86 -16.71 -11.67
N LYS A 273 -0.02 -16.95 -12.66
CA LYS A 273 0.82 -18.16 -12.74
C LYS A 273 1.71 -18.32 -11.51
N PHE A 274 2.50 -17.31 -11.17
CA PHE A 274 3.42 -17.35 -10.01
C PHE A 274 2.66 -17.46 -8.69
N LEU A 275 1.51 -16.77 -8.61
CA LEU A 275 0.66 -16.85 -7.43
C LEU A 275 0.14 -18.28 -7.21
N PHE A 276 -0.38 -18.95 -8.25
CA PHE A 276 -0.88 -20.33 -8.13
C PHE A 276 0.22 -21.31 -7.77
N GLU A 277 1.39 -21.18 -8.40
CA GLU A 277 2.56 -22.01 -8.12
C GLU A 277 3.00 -21.86 -6.66
N SER A 278 3.10 -20.63 -6.17
CA SER A 278 3.50 -20.34 -4.79
C SER A 278 2.46 -20.82 -3.77
N VAL A 279 1.16 -20.57 -4.02
CA VAL A 279 0.09 -21.05 -3.12
C VAL A 279 0.13 -22.57 -3.00
N LYS A 280 0.25 -23.30 -4.11
CA LYS A 280 0.34 -24.76 -4.11
C LYS A 280 1.59 -25.27 -3.42
N LYS A 281 2.75 -24.68 -3.74
CA LYS A 281 4.06 -25.11 -3.21
C LYS A 281 4.16 -24.93 -1.70
N PHE A 282 3.69 -23.81 -1.18
CA PHE A 282 3.82 -23.46 0.23
C PHE A 282 2.58 -23.75 1.05
N GLN A 283 1.50 -24.29 0.44
CA GLN A 283 0.22 -24.58 1.06
C GLN A 283 -0.32 -23.37 1.81
N CYS A 284 -0.41 -22.22 1.10
CA CYS A 284 -0.83 -20.97 1.72
C CYS A 284 -2.28 -21.06 2.19
N THR A 285 -2.52 -20.67 3.44
CA THR A 285 -3.84 -20.65 4.07
C THR A 285 -4.60 -19.34 3.82
N HIS A 286 -3.85 -18.28 3.52
CA HIS A 286 -4.39 -16.95 3.28
C HIS A 286 -3.92 -16.42 1.91
N LEU A 287 -4.85 -15.87 1.14
CA LEU A 287 -4.56 -15.15 -0.10
C LEU A 287 -4.92 -13.68 0.06
N MET A 288 -3.95 -12.80 -0.11
CA MET A 288 -4.15 -11.36 -0.01
C MET A 288 -3.99 -10.69 -1.37
N SER A 289 -5.01 -9.90 -1.77
CA SER A 289 -5.05 -9.22 -3.07
C SER A 289 -5.93 -7.97 -3.00
N ASN A 290 -6.05 -7.25 -4.10
CA ASN A 290 -7.15 -6.31 -4.32
C ASN A 290 -8.26 -6.94 -5.19
N ALA A 291 -9.42 -6.31 -5.25
CA ALA A 291 -10.59 -6.85 -5.95
C ALA A 291 -10.35 -7.02 -7.46
N VAL A 292 -9.70 -6.05 -8.11
CA VAL A 292 -9.41 -6.09 -9.56
C VAL A 292 -8.44 -7.21 -9.90
N ALA A 293 -7.32 -7.31 -9.18
CA ALA A 293 -6.32 -8.36 -9.40
C ALA A 293 -6.91 -9.75 -9.13
N LEU A 294 -7.70 -9.91 -8.06
CA LEU A 294 -8.35 -11.18 -7.76
C LEU A 294 -9.38 -11.57 -8.84
N GLY A 295 -10.12 -10.61 -9.40
CA GLY A 295 -11.02 -10.88 -10.53
C GLY A 295 -10.29 -11.46 -11.74
N LEU A 296 -9.09 -10.98 -12.06
CA LEU A 296 -8.24 -11.55 -13.11
C LEU A 296 -7.71 -12.94 -12.73
N ILE A 297 -7.28 -13.11 -11.50
CA ILE A 297 -6.78 -14.39 -10.95
C ILE A 297 -7.88 -15.46 -11.06
N LEU A 298 -9.12 -15.15 -10.68
CA LEU A 298 -10.25 -16.07 -10.75
C LEU A 298 -10.56 -16.49 -12.19
N ARG A 299 -10.55 -15.56 -13.15
CA ARG A 299 -10.75 -15.89 -14.56
C ARG A 299 -9.70 -16.89 -15.08
N VAL A 300 -8.43 -16.65 -14.74
CA VAL A 300 -7.34 -17.56 -15.13
C VAL A 300 -7.49 -18.91 -14.42
N ALA A 301 -7.87 -18.91 -13.13
CA ALA A 301 -8.10 -20.14 -12.37
C ALA A 301 -9.23 -20.99 -12.98
N GLN A 302 -10.32 -20.37 -13.42
CA GLN A 302 -11.44 -21.05 -14.08
C GLN A 302 -11.01 -21.67 -15.42
N ILE A 303 -10.30 -20.92 -16.27
CA ILE A 303 -9.83 -21.39 -17.58
C ILE A 303 -8.87 -22.58 -17.44
N GLN A 304 -7.98 -22.50 -16.44
CA GLN A 304 -6.92 -23.52 -16.23
C GLN A 304 -7.35 -24.64 -15.26
N ASN A 305 -8.59 -24.62 -14.77
CA ASN A 305 -9.10 -25.54 -13.75
C ASN A 305 -8.15 -25.66 -12.53
N VAL A 306 -7.75 -24.52 -11.96
CA VAL A 306 -6.81 -24.47 -10.84
C VAL A 306 -7.57 -24.69 -9.53
N HIS A 307 -7.13 -25.68 -8.75
CA HIS A 307 -7.61 -25.97 -7.40
C HIS A 307 -6.58 -25.53 -6.35
N LEU A 308 -7.02 -24.79 -5.33
CA LEU A 308 -6.18 -24.30 -4.23
C LEU A 308 -6.83 -24.65 -2.87
N PRO A 309 -6.86 -25.94 -2.50
CA PRO A 309 -7.60 -26.43 -1.32
C PRO A 309 -7.01 -25.93 0.01
N SER A 310 -5.77 -25.43 0.03
CA SER A 310 -5.15 -24.86 1.22
C SER A 310 -5.66 -23.48 1.59
N VAL A 311 -6.30 -22.77 0.63
CA VAL A 311 -6.77 -21.39 0.85
C VAL A 311 -8.07 -21.41 1.64
N GLU A 312 -8.01 -20.94 2.87
CA GLU A 312 -9.14 -20.83 3.79
C GLU A 312 -9.64 -19.40 3.95
N ASN A 313 -8.77 -18.42 3.73
CA ASN A 313 -9.07 -17.01 3.94
C ASN A 313 -8.63 -16.18 2.74
N ILE A 314 -9.51 -15.28 2.28
CA ILE A 314 -9.20 -14.30 1.24
C ILE A 314 -9.34 -12.91 1.82
N ILE A 315 -8.29 -12.08 1.65
CA ILE A 315 -8.22 -10.73 2.19
C ILE A 315 -8.12 -9.77 1.02
N LEU A 316 -9.11 -8.88 0.90
CA LEU A 316 -9.25 -7.90 -0.16
C LEU A 316 -9.09 -6.50 0.43
N LEU A 317 -8.09 -5.76 -0.03
CA LEU A 317 -7.76 -4.45 0.52
C LEU A 317 -7.66 -3.37 -0.54
N GLY A 318 -8.12 -2.17 -0.18
CA GLY A 318 -7.87 -0.93 -0.92
C GLY A 318 -8.86 -0.61 -2.03
N GLU A 319 -9.86 -1.44 -2.24
CA GLU A 319 -10.89 -1.24 -3.28
C GLU A 319 -12.23 -1.77 -2.80
N ARG A 320 -13.31 -1.22 -3.37
CA ARG A 320 -14.65 -1.76 -3.16
C ARG A 320 -14.76 -3.17 -3.77
N VAL A 321 -15.28 -4.12 -3.02
CA VAL A 321 -15.47 -5.50 -3.46
C VAL A 321 -16.84 -5.66 -4.11
N PRO A 322 -16.93 -5.96 -5.42
CA PRO A 322 -18.20 -6.24 -6.07
C PRO A 322 -18.83 -7.53 -5.53
N SER A 323 -20.17 -7.51 -5.35
CA SER A 323 -20.91 -8.68 -4.85
C SER A 323 -20.73 -9.94 -5.71
N ASP A 324 -20.56 -9.78 -7.02
CA ASP A 324 -20.32 -10.89 -7.93
C ASP A 324 -18.93 -11.52 -7.73
N LEU A 325 -17.95 -10.72 -7.31
CA LEU A 325 -16.61 -11.23 -7.02
C LEU A 325 -16.65 -12.21 -5.84
N THR A 326 -17.39 -11.90 -4.78
CA THR A 326 -17.54 -12.79 -3.60
C THR A 326 -18.18 -14.12 -3.99
N LYS A 327 -19.25 -14.09 -4.80
CA LYS A 327 -19.87 -15.31 -5.30
C LYS A 327 -18.90 -16.16 -6.13
N ASN A 328 -18.09 -15.52 -6.98
CA ASN A 328 -17.08 -16.21 -7.77
C ASN A 328 -15.95 -16.79 -6.92
N ILE A 329 -15.56 -16.11 -5.85
CA ILE A 329 -14.59 -16.61 -4.87
C ILE A 329 -15.08 -17.91 -4.24
N ILE A 330 -16.31 -17.89 -3.68
CA ILE A 330 -16.90 -19.05 -2.99
C ILE A 330 -17.07 -20.24 -3.98
N LYS A 331 -17.39 -19.95 -5.24
CA LYS A 331 -17.50 -20.98 -6.27
C LYS A 331 -16.15 -21.61 -6.65
N GLN A 332 -15.08 -20.80 -6.68
CA GLN A 332 -13.76 -21.20 -7.17
C GLN A 332 -12.90 -21.85 -6.10
N PHE A 333 -13.00 -21.40 -4.85
CA PHE A 333 -12.18 -21.87 -3.74
C PHE A 333 -13.04 -22.66 -2.75
N GLU A 334 -12.91 -23.98 -2.78
CA GLU A 334 -13.79 -24.92 -2.07
C GLU A 334 -13.76 -24.81 -0.54
N ASN A 335 -12.62 -24.40 0.03
CA ASN A 335 -12.37 -24.38 1.46
C ASN A 335 -12.36 -22.97 2.07
N VAL A 336 -12.75 -21.93 1.31
CA VAL A 336 -12.78 -20.56 1.83
C VAL A 336 -13.85 -20.41 2.92
N GLN A 337 -13.37 -20.10 4.12
CA GLN A 337 -14.18 -19.88 5.30
C GLN A 337 -14.48 -18.41 5.54
N LYS A 338 -13.51 -17.52 5.21
CA LYS A 338 -13.62 -16.08 5.42
C LYS A 338 -13.20 -15.29 4.20
N ILE A 339 -13.97 -14.26 3.89
CA ILE A 339 -13.59 -13.20 2.96
C ILE A 339 -13.55 -11.91 3.77
N VAL A 340 -12.34 -11.38 3.94
CA VAL A 340 -12.10 -10.13 4.65
C VAL A 340 -12.00 -9.02 3.62
N ASN A 341 -12.82 -7.98 3.78
CA ASN A 341 -12.69 -6.73 3.05
C ASN A 341 -12.18 -5.66 4.00
N GLY A 342 -11.28 -4.77 3.53
CA GLY A 342 -10.69 -3.76 4.40
C GLY A 342 -10.40 -2.44 3.70
N TYR A 343 -10.68 -1.36 4.44
CA TYR A 343 -10.34 0.00 4.07
C TYR A 343 -8.91 0.32 4.52
N ILE A 344 -8.06 0.67 3.55
CA ILE A 344 -6.66 1.05 3.80
C ILE A 344 -6.55 2.56 3.89
N LEU A 345 -5.84 3.05 4.92
CA LEU A 345 -5.56 4.46 5.05
C LEU A 345 -4.07 4.70 5.38
N SER A 346 -3.41 5.50 4.52
CA SER A 346 -1.99 5.80 4.67
C SER A 346 -1.70 6.58 5.95
N GLU A 347 -2.60 7.48 6.32
CA GLU A 347 -2.51 8.39 7.46
C GLU A 347 -2.44 7.66 8.81
N VAL A 348 -2.95 6.45 8.87
CA VAL A 348 -2.88 5.61 10.08
C VAL A 348 -1.99 4.38 9.91
N ALA A 349 -1.33 4.25 8.74
CA ALA A 349 -0.44 3.14 8.39
C ALA A 349 -1.08 1.74 8.57
N SER A 350 -2.40 1.62 8.36
CA SER A 350 -3.16 0.42 8.73
C SER A 350 -4.40 0.23 7.87
N VAL A 351 -5.16 -0.80 8.25
CA VAL A 351 -6.51 -1.13 7.78
C VAL A 351 -7.47 -0.90 8.95
N PRO A 352 -7.91 0.34 9.17
CA PRO A 352 -8.70 0.69 10.37
C PRO A 352 -10.15 0.21 10.34
N ILE A 353 -10.65 -0.21 9.18
CA ILE A 353 -12.01 -0.77 9.01
C ILE A 353 -11.88 -2.11 8.30
N LEU A 354 -12.52 -3.12 8.84
CA LEU A 354 -12.52 -4.48 8.30
C LEU A 354 -13.91 -5.11 8.37
N THR A 355 -14.24 -5.96 7.40
CA THR A 355 -15.33 -6.93 7.49
C THR A 355 -14.78 -8.34 7.32
N TRP A 356 -15.40 -9.31 7.99
CA TRP A 356 -15.08 -10.75 7.91
C TRP A 356 -16.34 -11.63 7.80
N ASP A 357 -17.41 -11.04 7.32
CA ASP A 357 -18.65 -11.80 7.07
C ASP A 357 -18.69 -12.25 5.61
N THR A 358 -18.58 -13.55 5.39
CA THR A 358 -18.65 -14.17 4.06
C THR A 358 -20.03 -14.05 3.41
N ALA A 359 -21.08 -13.88 4.20
CA ALA A 359 -22.45 -13.81 3.71
C ALA A 359 -22.87 -12.39 3.33
N ASN A 360 -22.24 -11.37 3.92
CA ASN A 360 -22.66 -9.99 3.77
C ASN A 360 -21.49 -9.10 3.34
N THR A 361 -21.31 -8.96 2.04
CA THR A 361 -20.29 -8.09 1.43
C THR A 361 -20.74 -6.63 1.28
N LYS A 362 -21.74 -6.20 2.06
CA LYS A 362 -22.13 -4.80 2.11
C LYS A 362 -21.06 -4.01 2.85
N GLY A 363 -20.59 -2.95 2.21
CA GLY A 363 -19.63 -2.03 2.79
C GLY A 363 -18.20 -2.58 2.94
N VAL A 364 -17.36 -1.82 3.64
CA VAL A 364 -15.96 -2.15 3.94
C VAL A 364 -15.77 -2.69 5.35
N GLY A 365 -16.83 -2.72 6.16
CA GLY A 365 -16.84 -3.32 7.48
C GLY A 365 -17.05 -2.36 8.63
N LYS A 366 -16.57 -2.75 9.81
CA LYS A 366 -16.68 -1.98 11.04
C LYS A 366 -15.31 -1.44 11.46
N PRO A 367 -15.29 -0.30 12.19
CA PRO A 367 -14.06 0.19 12.80
C PRO A 367 -13.43 -0.84 13.73
N LEU A 368 -12.10 -0.90 13.72
CA LEU A 368 -11.36 -1.63 14.75
C LEU A 368 -11.35 -0.83 16.05
N ASP A 369 -11.39 -1.53 17.19
CA ASP A 369 -11.45 -0.93 18.53
C ASP A 369 -10.29 0.02 18.84
N GLU A 370 -9.16 -0.15 18.16
CA GLU A 370 -7.95 0.64 18.31
C GLU A 370 -8.02 2.02 17.63
N PHE A 371 -9.08 2.31 16.85
CA PHE A 371 -9.29 3.57 16.16
C PHE A 371 -10.58 4.25 16.59
N GLU A 372 -10.58 5.58 16.63
CA GLU A 372 -11.78 6.40 16.82
C GLU A 372 -12.20 7.00 15.47
N MET A 373 -13.48 6.92 15.13
CA MET A 373 -14.04 7.43 13.89
C MET A 373 -15.27 8.30 14.15
N ASP A 374 -15.46 9.26 13.26
CA ASP A 374 -16.64 10.13 13.24
C ASP A 374 -17.08 10.34 11.78
N ILE A 375 -18.39 10.49 11.59
CA ILE A 375 -18.97 10.83 10.30
C ILE A 375 -19.54 12.23 10.43
N ARG A 376 -18.96 13.17 9.70
CA ARG A 376 -19.30 14.59 9.79
C ARG A 376 -20.11 15.05 8.60
N ASP A 377 -21.09 15.92 8.85
CA ASP A 377 -21.91 16.51 7.81
C ASP A 377 -21.03 17.25 6.79
N LEU A 378 -21.35 17.07 5.53
CA LEU A 378 -20.64 17.69 4.40
C LEU A 378 -21.02 19.16 4.19
N GLY A 379 -22.03 19.67 4.92
CA GLY A 379 -22.59 21.00 4.68
C GLY A 379 -23.27 21.16 3.32
N ILE A 380 -23.58 20.04 2.65
CA ILE A 380 -24.31 19.97 1.40
C ILE A 380 -25.68 19.40 1.74
N GLU A 381 -26.77 19.99 1.23
CA GLU A 381 -28.12 19.42 1.33
C GLU A 381 -28.20 18.13 0.49
N ALA A 382 -27.41 17.12 0.83
CA ALA A 382 -27.44 15.81 0.24
C ALA A 382 -28.45 14.97 1.00
N THR A 383 -29.69 14.99 0.56
CA THR A 383 -30.72 14.09 1.09
C THR A 383 -30.52 12.71 0.48
N TRP A 384 -29.81 11.85 1.20
CA TRP A 384 -29.76 10.42 0.86
C TRP A 384 -31.17 9.83 0.95
N LYS A 385 -31.70 9.39 -0.18
CA LYS A 385 -32.92 8.59 -0.21
C LYS A 385 -32.58 7.16 0.20
N GLY A 386 -32.65 6.86 1.45
CA GLY A 386 -32.56 5.48 1.95
C GLY A 386 -32.33 5.41 3.45
N ASN A 387 -33.28 4.81 4.13
CA ASN A 387 -33.25 4.28 5.51
C ASN A 387 -32.21 4.86 6.44
N ASN A 388 -32.64 5.53 7.51
CA ASN A 388 -31.95 5.83 8.80
C ASN A 388 -30.41 5.76 8.91
N ASN A 389 -29.68 5.67 7.79
CA ASN A 389 -28.23 5.56 7.75
C ASN A 389 -27.59 6.93 8.01
N ARG A 390 -26.60 6.95 8.90
CA ARG A 390 -25.75 8.12 9.09
C ARG A 390 -24.83 8.26 7.88
N SER A 391 -24.77 9.42 7.23
CA SER A 391 -23.94 9.69 6.05
C SER A 391 -23.16 10.98 6.22
N GLY A 392 -21.98 11.06 5.61
CA GLY A 392 -21.12 12.23 5.66
C GLY A 392 -19.68 11.89 5.31
N GLU A 393 -18.78 12.81 5.61
CA GLU A 393 -17.35 12.62 5.47
C GLU A 393 -16.79 11.82 6.64
N LEU A 394 -15.99 10.81 6.32
CA LEU A 394 -15.29 10.01 7.32
C LEU A 394 -14.10 10.78 7.89
N TRP A 395 -14.09 10.92 9.21
CA TRP A 395 -12.96 11.43 9.98
C TRP A 395 -12.44 10.33 10.90
N ILE A 396 -11.12 10.25 11.06
CA ILE A 396 -10.47 9.23 11.87
C ILE A 396 -9.39 9.85 12.74
N LYS A 397 -9.17 9.30 13.93
CA LYS A 397 -7.95 9.59 14.71
C LYS A 397 -6.85 8.61 14.39
N ALA A 398 -5.61 9.01 14.60
CA ALA A 398 -4.49 8.09 14.66
C ALA A 398 -4.78 6.98 15.69
N ILE A 399 -4.12 5.83 15.52
CA ILE A 399 -4.28 4.70 16.44
C ILE A 399 -4.12 5.15 17.91
N LYS A 400 -4.95 4.64 18.80
CA LYS A 400 -4.95 4.99 20.24
C LYS A 400 -3.54 5.05 20.82
N GLY A 401 -3.27 6.09 21.60
CA GLY A 401 -1.94 6.33 22.18
C GLY A 401 -0.93 6.99 21.25
N SER A 402 -1.32 7.37 20.02
CA SER A 402 -0.47 8.13 19.08
C SER A 402 -1.14 9.41 18.60
N LYS A 403 -0.38 10.21 17.85
CA LYS A 403 -0.85 11.43 17.19
C LYS A 403 -0.57 11.35 15.69
N PHE A 404 -1.41 11.99 14.89
CA PHE A 404 -1.10 12.20 13.48
C PHE A 404 0.01 13.22 13.34
N LEU A 405 1.10 12.87 12.65
CA LEU A 405 2.28 13.73 12.55
C LEU A 405 2.15 14.84 11.49
N GLY A 406 1.07 14.85 10.72
CA GLY A 406 0.85 15.85 9.67
C GLY A 406 1.48 15.49 8.32
N TYR A 407 1.28 16.40 7.36
CA TYR A 407 1.73 16.25 5.96
C TYR A 407 3.00 17.07 5.65
N GLU A 408 3.55 17.78 6.62
CA GLU A 408 4.70 18.66 6.45
C GLU A 408 5.66 18.56 7.64
N ALA A 409 6.96 18.74 7.35
CA ALA A 409 7.94 18.86 8.41
C ALA A 409 7.63 20.09 9.29
N PRO A 410 7.91 20.03 10.59
CA PRO A 410 8.76 19.05 11.28
C PRO A 410 8.12 17.72 11.69
N TYR A 411 6.90 17.36 11.31
CA TYR A 411 6.20 16.11 11.68
C TYR A 411 6.06 15.92 13.20
N GLU A 412 5.72 16.97 13.91
CA GLU A 412 5.60 16.96 15.38
C GLU A 412 4.22 16.56 15.89
N GLY A 413 3.23 16.52 14.97
CA GLY A 413 1.85 16.08 15.24
C GLY A 413 1.05 17.06 16.08
N VAL A 414 0.07 17.70 15.47
CA VAL A 414 -0.78 18.72 16.12
C VAL A 414 -2.27 18.35 16.07
N GLU A 415 -2.68 17.58 15.06
CA GLU A 415 -4.11 17.32 14.83
C GLU A 415 -4.53 15.98 15.43
N GLU A 416 -5.65 16.00 16.16
CA GLU A 416 -6.25 14.79 16.70
C GLU A 416 -7.08 14.04 15.65
N TRP A 417 -7.77 14.77 14.76
CA TRP A 417 -8.65 14.23 13.74
C TRP A 417 -8.06 14.39 12.34
N ILE A 418 -8.16 13.34 11.56
CA ILE A 418 -7.71 13.25 10.17
C ILE A 418 -8.94 13.27 9.27
N GLU A 419 -9.02 14.27 8.39
CA GLU A 419 -9.98 14.35 7.30
C GLU A 419 -9.57 13.36 6.20
N THR A 420 -10.38 12.32 5.95
CA THR A 420 -10.04 11.31 4.95
C THR A 420 -10.37 11.75 3.52
N GLY A 421 -11.31 12.66 3.39
CA GLY A 421 -11.91 13.04 2.11
C GLY A 421 -12.92 12.01 1.57
N ASP A 422 -13.08 10.87 2.25
CA ASP A 422 -14.00 9.84 1.80
C ASP A 422 -15.40 10.04 2.36
N VAL A 423 -16.39 9.99 1.49
CA VAL A 423 -17.81 10.08 1.82
C VAL A 423 -18.34 8.68 2.06
N VAL A 424 -18.97 8.50 3.21
CA VAL A 424 -19.41 7.18 3.69
C VAL A 424 -20.85 7.18 4.14
N THR A 425 -21.44 6.00 4.19
CA THR A 425 -22.66 5.70 4.94
C THR A 425 -22.35 4.65 6.01
N MET A 426 -23.05 4.73 7.13
CA MET A 426 -23.00 3.74 8.20
C MET A 426 -24.42 3.26 8.51
N ASP A 427 -24.64 1.97 8.46
CA ASP A 427 -25.93 1.35 8.77
C ASP A 427 -26.16 1.22 10.30
N GLU A 428 -27.35 0.69 10.68
CA GLU A 428 -27.74 0.50 12.08
C GLU A 428 -26.82 -0.51 12.81
N ASP A 429 -26.18 -1.42 12.08
CA ASP A 429 -25.23 -2.39 12.61
C ASP A 429 -23.81 -1.81 12.76
N GLY A 430 -23.58 -0.56 12.35
CA GLY A 430 -22.28 0.11 12.37
C GLY A 430 -21.36 -0.29 11.21
N VAL A 431 -21.90 -0.89 10.15
CA VAL A 431 -21.15 -1.21 8.94
C VAL A 431 -21.00 0.03 8.07
N ILE A 432 -19.77 0.36 7.73
CA ILE A 432 -19.42 1.50 6.89
C ILE A 432 -19.34 1.05 5.43
N ASP A 433 -19.97 1.80 4.53
CA ASP A 433 -19.78 1.71 3.08
C ASP A 433 -19.19 3.01 2.54
N ILE A 434 -18.16 2.89 1.70
CA ILE A 434 -17.54 4.04 1.04
C ILE A 434 -18.30 4.34 -0.23
N ILE A 435 -18.79 5.54 -0.35
CA ILE A 435 -19.62 5.97 -1.47
C ILE A 435 -18.76 6.55 -2.58
N THR A 436 -17.98 7.57 -2.25
CA THR A 436 -17.11 8.30 -3.19
C THR A 436 -16.09 9.12 -2.40
N ASN A 437 -15.22 9.85 -3.11
CA ASN A 437 -14.39 10.88 -2.50
C ASN A 437 -15.12 12.25 -2.58
N LYS A 438 -14.91 13.11 -1.59
CA LYS A 438 -15.47 14.45 -1.51
C LYS A 438 -15.15 15.32 -2.74
N GLU A 439 -13.98 15.10 -3.33
CA GLU A 439 -13.57 15.80 -4.55
C GLU A 439 -14.37 15.37 -5.78
N ASP A 440 -14.87 14.13 -5.79
CA ASP A 440 -15.65 13.53 -6.89
C ASP A 440 -17.16 13.69 -6.72
N LEU A 441 -17.62 14.35 -5.66
CA LEU A 441 -19.05 14.58 -5.43
C LEU A 441 -19.69 15.36 -6.58
N ILE A 442 -20.72 14.79 -7.16
CA ILE A 442 -21.56 15.44 -8.17
C ILE A 442 -22.95 15.64 -7.56
N VAL A 443 -23.44 16.86 -7.59
CA VAL A 443 -24.79 17.20 -7.12
C VAL A 443 -25.64 17.73 -8.28
N ASP A 444 -26.94 17.45 -8.25
CA ASP A 444 -27.87 18.03 -9.19
C ASP A 444 -28.20 19.50 -8.88
N ASN A 445 -29.07 20.10 -9.67
CA ASN A 445 -29.46 21.51 -9.47
C ASN A 445 -30.28 21.75 -8.18
N SER A 446 -30.82 20.69 -7.59
CA SER A 446 -31.55 20.73 -6.31
C SER A 446 -30.63 20.51 -5.08
N GLY A 447 -29.33 20.26 -5.30
CA GLY A 447 -28.37 19.88 -4.27
C GLY A 447 -28.35 18.38 -3.92
N GLN A 448 -29.12 17.55 -4.63
CA GLN A 448 -29.14 16.11 -4.41
C GLN A 448 -27.90 15.44 -5.02
N LEU A 449 -27.26 14.54 -4.27
CA LEU A 449 -26.11 13.78 -4.74
C LEU A 449 -26.49 12.85 -5.89
N ILE A 450 -25.65 12.83 -6.92
CA ILE A 450 -25.76 11.91 -8.03
C ILE A 450 -24.80 10.75 -7.81
N GLU A 451 -25.34 9.56 -7.72
CA GLU A 451 -24.56 8.30 -7.60
C GLU A 451 -23.96 7.89 -8.94
N HIS A 452 -23.03 8.71 -9.45
CA HIS A 452 -22.43 8.53 -10.79
C HIS A 452 -21.79 7.14 -11.01
N TRP A 453 -21.27 6.49 -9.95
CA TRP A 453 -20.73 5.12 -10.03
C TRP A 453 -21.79 4.07 -10.39
N LEU A 454 -23.06 4.27 -10.02
CA LEU A 454 -24.16 3.39 -10.46
C LEU A 454 -24.40 3.51 -11.96
N LEU A 455 -24.33 4.73 -12.50
CA LEU A 455 -24.40 4.98 -13.93
C LEU A 455 -23.19 4.39 -14.65
N GLU A 456 -21.98 4.55 -14.13
CA GLU A 456 -20.76 3.94 -14.66
C GLU A 456 -20.87 2.41 -14.70
N LYS A 457 -21.37 1.81 -13.62
CA LYS A 457 -21.63 0.37 -13.56
C LYS A 457 -22.67 -0.09 -14.60
N ALA A 458 -23.75 0.66 -14.77
CA ALA A 458 -24.76 0.36 -15.78
C ALA A 458 -24.18 0.46 -17.20
N LEU A 459 -23.38 1.49 -17.50
CA LEU A 459 -22.70 1.65 -18.78
C LEU A 459 -21.69 0.52 -19.03
N CYS A 460 -20.92 0.13 -18.02
CA CYS A 460 -19.96 -0.98 -18.12
C CYS A 460 -20.64 -2.36 -18.26
N ALA A 461 -21.92 -2.49 -17.96
CA ALA A 461 -22.68 -3.72 -18.19
C ALA A 461 -22.96 -3.97 -19.70
N HIS A 462 -22.84 -2.96 -20.56
CA HIS A 462 -22.97 -3.11 -22.00
C HIS A 462 -21.84 -3.96 -22.59
N ASN A 463 -22.18 -4.88 -23.51
CA ASN A 463 -21.22 -5.85 -24.06
C ASN A 463 -20.00 -5.22 -24.73
N ASP A 464 -20.16 -4.08 -25.39
CA ASP A 464 -19.10 -3.41 -26.14
C ASP A 464 -18.32 -2.38 -25.30
N VAL A 465 -18.73 -2.11 -24.05
CA VAL A 465 -18.05 -1.17 -23.17
C VAL A 465 -16.96 -1.89 -22.35
N LYS A 466 -15.75 -1.35 -22.43
CA LYS A 466 -14.61 -1.79 -21.63
C LYS A 466 -14.50 -1.02 -20.32
N GLY A 467 -14.87 0.25 -20.33
CA GLY A 467 -14.84 1.14 -19.18
C GLY A 467 -15.68 2.39 -19.43
N ALA A 468 -16.25 2.94 -18.37
CA ALA A 468 -16.99 4.19 -18.41
C ALA A 468 -16.62 5.03 -17.21
N GLN A 469 -16.53 6.34 -17.39
CA GLN A 469 -16.33 7.32 -16.33
C GLN A 469 -17.28 8.49 -16.55
N ILE A 470 -17.96 8.91 -15.48
CA ILE A 470 -18.86 10.06 -15.51
C ILE A 470 -18.21 11.22 -14.81
N VAL A 471 -18.26 12.37 -15.45
CA VAL A 471 -17.71 13.63 -14.92
C VAL A 471 -18.73 14.76 -15.06
N ALA A 472 -18.66 15.74 -14.19
CA ALA A 472 -19.43 16.98 -14.29
C ALA A 472 -18.49 18.19 -14.38
N LEU A 473 -18.77 19.12 -15.26
CA LEU A 473 -18.04 20.39 -15.28
C LEU A 473 -18.50 21.25 -14.10
N GLY A 474 -17.58 21.50 -13.16
CA GLY A 474 -17.86 22.29 -11.97
C GLY A 474 -18.75 21.57 -10.96
N LYS A 475 -18.76 20.24 -10.93
CA LYS A 475 -19.53 19.39 -9.99
C LYS A 475 -21.05 19.49 -10.09
N LYS A 476 -21.58 20.03 -11.22
CA LYS A 476 -23.01 20.20 -11.51
C LYS A 476 -23.36 19.67 -12.90
N LEU A 477 -24.67 19.50 -13.14
CA LEU A 477 -25.18 19.14 -14.46
C LEU A 477 -24.78 20.17 -15.54
N PRO A 478 -24.55 19.75 -16.80
CA PRO A 478 -24.76 18.40 -17.32
C PRO A 478 -23.62 17.43 -17.00
N LEU A 479 -23.95 16.13 -16.96
CA LEU A 479 -23.00 15.05 -16.85
C LEU A 479 -22.43 14.67 -18.21
N TYR A 480 -21.17 14.31 -18.25
CA TYR A 480 -20.47 13.79 -19.42
C TYR A 480 -19.98 12.37 -19.12
N ALA A 481 -20.26 11.42 -20.01
CA ALA A 481 -19.76 10.07 -19.90
C ALA A 481 -18.60 9.85 -20.88
N PHE A 482 -17.43 9.50 -20.37
CA PHE A 482 -16.30 9.02 -21.17
C PHE A 482 -16.36 7.51 -21.25
N ILE A 483 -16.43 6.97 -22.47
CA ILE A 483 -16.63 5.54 -22.71
C ILE A 483 -15.45 4.98 -23.51
N VAL A 484 -14.88 3.89 -23.00
CA VAL A 484 -13.86 3.10 -23.69
C VAL A 484 -14.52 1.84 -24.23
N LEU A 485 -14.45 1.64 -25.54
CA LEU A 485 -15.00 0.46 -26.21
C LEU A 485 -14.00 -0.70 -26.23
N LYS A 486 -14.49 -1.95 -26.20
CA LYS A 486 -13.68 -3.17 -26.31
C LYS A 486 -13.06 -3.33 -27.68
N ASN A 487 -13.83 -3.05 -28.76
CA ASN A 487 -13.41 -3.20 -30.16
C ASN A 487 -13.81 -1.97 -30.97
N SER A 488 -12.97 -0.92 -30.92
CA SER A 488 -13.26 0.36 -31.58
C SER A 488 -13.34 0.30 -33.13
N HIS A 489 -12.73 -0.70 -33.76
CA HIS A 489 -12.66 -0.83 -35.22
C HIS A 489 -13.87 -1.55 -35.87
N GLN A 490 -14.73 -2.21 -35.08
CA GLN A 490 -15.87 -2.99 -35.60
C GLN A 490 -17.22 -2.52 -35.01
N ALA A 491 -17.22 -1.51 -34.18
CA ALA A 491 -18.41 -1.06 -33.48
C ALA A 491 -19.27 -0.13 -34.34
N ASN A 492 -20.56 -0.41 -34.44
CA ASN A 492 -21.53 0.56 -34.93
C ASN A 492 -21.81 1.58 -33.82
N LEU A 493 -21.11 2.70 -33.85
CA LEU A 493 -21.17 3.73 -32.84
C LEU A 493 -22.57 4.28 -32.57
N ASP A 494 -23.39 4.39 -33.59
CA ASP A 494 -24.75 4.94 -33.47
C ASP A 494 -25.70 3.98 -32.70
N ILE A 495 -25.56 2.68 -32.90
CA ILE A 495 -26.32 1.68 -32.14
C ILE A 495 -25.88 1.69 -30.69
N ILE A 496 -24.57 1.65 -30.44
CA ILE A 496 -24.01 1.67 -29.07
C ILE A 496 -24.44 2.95 -28.34
N LEU A 497 -24.37 4.10 -28.99
CA LEU A 497 -24.78 5.38 -28.39
C LEU A 497 -26.27 5.39 -28.02
N THR A 498 -27.12 4.79 -28.90
CA THR A 498 -28.56 4.67 -28.64
C THR A 498 -28.82 3.77 -27.42
N ASP A 499 -28.18 2.60 -27.36
CA ASP A 499 -28.31 1.64 -26.25
C ASP A 499 -27.83 2.24 -24.93
N LEU A 500 -26.65 2.90 -24.91
CA LEU A 500 -26.11 3.54 -23.74
C LEU A 500 -26.98 4.72 -23.25
N THR A 501 -27.55 5.47 -24.17
CA THR A 501 -28.51 6.55 -23.84
C THR A 501 -29.76 6.00 -23.18
N ALA A 502 -30.28 4.85 -23.68
CA ALA A 502 -31.40 4.17 -23.06
C ALA A 502 -31.08 3.66 -21.66
N LEU A 503 -29.88 3.07 -21.45
CA LEU A 503 -29.42 2.62 -20.16
C LEU A 503 -29.34 3.78 -19.14
N CYS A 504 -28.83 4.94 -19.53
CA CYS A 504 -28.78 6.13 -18.67
C CYS A 504 -30.18 6.65 -18.30
N LYS A 505 -31.16 6.56 -19.21
CA LYS A 505 -32.54 6.98 -18.93
C LYS A 505 -33.28 6.05 -17.96
N ASN A 506 -32.96 4.76 -17.98
CA ASN A 506 -33.59 3.74 -17.14
C ASN A 506 -32.99 3.66 -15.71
N ASN A 507 -31.85 4.27 -15.49
CA ASN A 507 -31.15 4.29 -14.20
C ASN A 507 -31.13 5.68 -13.54
N LYS A 508 -32.11 6.54 -13.88
CA LYS A 508 -32.33 7.85 -13.25
C LYS A 508 -33.10 7.75 -11.95
#